data_b7b642a6c728334d53079d2d5aca2842
#
_entry.id   b7b642a6c728334d53079d2d5aca2842
#
_cell.length_a   1.000
_cell.length_b   1.000
_cell.length_c   1.000
_cell.angle_alpha   90.00
_cell.angle_beta   90.00
_cell.angle_gamma   90.00
#
_symmetry.space_group_name_H-M   'P 1'
#
loop_
_entity.id
_entity.type
_entity.pdbx_description
1 polymer ?
#
loop_
_entity_poly.entity_id
_entity_poly.type
_entity_poly.pdbx_seq_one_letter_code
_entity_poly.pdbx_strand_id
1 'polypeptide(L)'
;MLEESPVDMILVGDTLGLMVQGHDSTLPVTLEEIIYHARIVTRCAPTKLVIADMPFGSLQADVALNVEQSIRVFKDSGAGALKMEGATSEILTTIRHLTPMGVPVCGHIGFQPQSVHLSGYKIDGKTLPDQQRLLEEAQRLQDAGCFAIVLECVVDEVAEQISRSVDMLTIGIGSGPGVDAQVLVLHDLLGMTNS
;
A
#
# COMPACT_ATOMS: atom_id res chain seq x y z
N MET A 1 21.78 -4.28 5.65
CA MET A 1 21.59 -2.90 5.13
C MET A 1 20.28 -2.28 5.62
N LEU A 2 19.06 -2.71 5.17
CA LEU A 2 17.81 -2.12 5.68
C LEU A 2 17.58 -2.41 7.17
N GLU A 3 17.90 -3.60 7.66
CA GLU A 3 17.83 -3.95 9.09
C GLU A 3 18.63 -2.99 9.99
N GLU A 4 19.78 -2.55 9.51
CA GLU A 4 20.70 -1.66 10.26
C GLU A 4 20.45 -0.16 9.96
N SER A 5 19.51 0.13 9.06
CA SER A 5 19.16 1.51 8.70
C SER A 5 18.14 2.10 9.68
N PRO A 6 17.94 3.42 9.69
CA PRO A 6 16.95 4.09 10.54
C PRO A 6 15.49 3.94 10.04
N VAL A 7 15.23 3.16 8.98
CA VAL A 7 13.84 2.95 8.53
C VAL A 7 13.05 2.19 9.58
N ASP A 8 11.78 2.55 9.76
CA ASP A 8 10.88 1.91 10.73
C ASP A 8 10.16 0.71 10.11
N MET A 9 9.80 0.82 8.83
CA MET A 9 9.02 -0.17 8.10
C MET A 9 9.63 -0.44 6.73
N ILE A 10 9.38 -1.64 6.19
CA ILE A 10 9.80 -2.04 4.85
C ILE A 10 8.56 -2.53 4.09
N LEU A 11 8.25 -1.87 2.98
CA LEU A 11 7.19 -2.32 2.07
C LEU A 11 7.79 -3.19 0.96
N VAL A 12 7.31 -4.42 0.84
CA VAL A 12 7.56 -5.28 -0.30
C VAL A 12 6.39 -5.13 -1.26
N GLY A 13 6.55 -4.21 -2.22
CA GLY A 13 5.50 -3.77 -3.12
C GLY A 13 5.52 -4.45 -4.48
N ASP A 14 4.39 -4.43 -5.17
CA ASP A 14 4.27 -4.88 -6.57
C ASP A 14 5.09 -4.02 -7.55
N THR A 15 5.62 -2.88 -7.10
CA THR A 15 6.67 -2.10 -7.78
C THR A 15 7.90 -2.96 -8.12
N LEU A 16 8.08 -4.13 -7.47
CA LEU A 16 9.11 -5.10 -7.86
C LEU A 16 9.01 -5.51 -9.34
N GLY A 17 7.82 -5.47 -9.93
CA GLY A 17 7.62 -5.72 -11.37
C GLY A 17 8.42 -4.74 -12.23
N LEU A 18 8.41 -3.46 -11.88
CA LEU A 18 9.15 -2.40 -12.55
C LEU A 18 10.65 -2.48 -12.22
N MET A 19 10.98 -2.55 -10.92
CA MET A 19 12.34 -2.34 -10.41
C MET A 19 13.24 -3.59 -10.50
N VAL A 20 12.66 -4.78 -10.45
CA VAL A 20 13.41 -6.05 -10.38
C VAL A 20 13.16 -6.92 -11.61
N GLN A 21 11.92 -6.99 -12.09
CA GLN A 21 11.55 -7.87 -13.19
C GLN A 21 11.62 -7.21 -14.57
N GLY A 22 11.68 -5.85 -14.63
CA GLY A 22 11.77 -5.09 -15.89
C GLY A 22 10.47 -5.05 -16.69
N HIS A 23 9.33 -5.18 -16.02
CA HIS A 23 8.03 -4.95 -16.62
C HIS A 23 7.73 -3.45 -16.78
N ASP A 24 6.83 -3.11 -17.69
CA ASP A 24 6.36 -1.72 -17.91
C ASP A 24 5.26 -1.29 -16.93
N SER A 25 4.79 -2.20 -16.08
CA SER A 25 3.75 -1.94 -15.07
C SER A 25 3.86 -2.93 -13.90
N THR A 26 3.11 -2.68 -12.83
CA THR A 26 3.02 -3.59 -11.65
C THR A 26 2.08 -4.77 -11.90
N LEU A 27 1.22 -4.71 -12.92
CA LEU A 27 0.12 -5.65 -13.16
C LEU A 27 0.54 -7.13 -13.35
N PRO A 28 1.70 -7.46 -13.98
CA PRO A 28 2.11 -8.84 -14.15
C PRO A 28 2.56 -9.55 -12.86
N VAL A 29 2.83 -8.79 -11.79
CA VAL A 29 3.34 -9.35 -10.53
C VAL A 29 2.32 -10.30 -9.92
N THR A 30 2.79 -11.52 -9.64
CA THR A 30 1.98 -12.58 -9.07
C THR A 30 2.02 -12.58 -7.54
N LEU A 31 1.05 -13.25 -6.94
CA LEU A 31 0.98 -13.47 -5.49
C LEU A 31 2.19 -14.26 -4.97
N GLU A 32 2.63 -15.24 -5.74
CA GLU A 32 3.82 -16.07 -5.47
C GLU A 32 5.10 -15.23 -5.41
N GLU A 33 5.24 -14.25 -6.29
CA GLU A 33 6.41 -13.37 -6.32
C GLU A 33 6.43 -12.44 -5.11
N ILE A 34 5.29 -11.86 -4.72
CA ILE A 34 5.20 -11.09 -3.47
C ILE A 34 5.57 -11.97 -2.28
N ILE A 35 5.02 -13.17 -2.17
CA ILE A 35 5.36 -14.11 -1.09
C ILE A 35 6.85 -14.44 -1.09
N TYR A 36 7.42 -14.71 -2.26
CA TYR A 36 8.85 -15.04 -2.40
C TYR A 36 9.74 -13.91 -1.89
N HIS A 37 9.53 -12.69 -2.38
CA HIS A 37 10.32 -11.53 -1.99
C HIS A 37 10.11 -11.14 -0.52
N ALA A 38 8.85 -11.08 -0.06
CA ALA A 38 8.53 -10.73 1.32
C ALA A 38 9.12 -11.72 2.33
N ARG A 39 9.10 -13.02 2.04
CA ARG A 39 9.72 -14.06 2.88
C ARG A 39 11.22 -13.85 3.06
N ILE A 40 11.91 -13.40 2.00
CA ILE A 40 13.35 -13.10 2.07
C ILE A 40 13.58 -11.89 2.95
N VAL A 41 12.84 -10.81 2.69
CA VAL A 41 12.97 -9.54 3.43
C VAL A 41 12.67 -9.75 4.92
N THR A 42 11.58 -10.44 5.24
CA THR A 42 11.19 -10.73 6.63
C THR A 42 12.29 -11.47 7.41
N ARG A 43 12.92 -12.47 6.77
CA ARG A 43 14.05 -13.20 7.42
C ARG A 43 15.29 -12.33 7.61
N CYS A 44 15.52 -11.37 6.70
CA CYS A 44 16.72 -10.51 6.71
C CYS A 44 16.53 -9.23 7.53
N ALA A 45 15.30 -8.90 7.92
CA ALA A 45 14.97 -7.71 8.68
C ALA A 45 14.01 -8.04 9.85
N PRO A 46 14.43 -8.89 10.80
CA PRO A 46 13.55 -9.40 11.86
C PRO A 46 13.10 -8.35 12.87
N THR A 47 13.75 -7.19 12.95
CA THR A 47 13.37 -6.10 13.86
C THR A 47 12.48 -5.04 13.21
N LYS A 48 12.26 -5.13 11.90
CA LYS A 48 11.44 -4.16 11.14
C LYS A 48 10.03 -4.69 10.89
N LEU A 49 9.05 -3.80 10.88
CA LEU A 49 7.73 -4.14 10.36
C LEU A 49 7.82 -4.30 8.84
N VAL A 50 7.65 -5.52 8.35
CA VAL A 50 7.57 -5.80 6.91
C VAL A 50 6.10 -5.84 6.52
N ILE A 51 5.73 -5.02 5.53
CA ILE A 51 4.40 -4.96 4.93
C ILE A 51 4.48 -5.61 3.55
N ALA A 52 3.64 -6.59 3.27
CA ALA A 52 3.53 -7.23 1.96
C ALA A 52 2.36 -6.66 1.17
N ASP A 53 2.60 -6.30 -0.09
CA ASP A 53 1.56 -5.80 -0.98
C ASP A 53 0.66 -6.92 -1.47
N MET A 54 -0.63 -6.60 -1.67
CA MET A 54 -1.55 -7.49 -2.40
C MET A 54 -1.52 -7.09 -3.87
N PRO A 55 -0.99 -7.94 -4.79
CA PRO A 55 -0.82 -7.57 -6.18
C PRO A 55 -2.15 -7.53 -6.93
N PHE A 56 -2.16 -6.90 -8.11
CA PHE A 56 -3.32 -6.86 -8.99
C PHE A 56 -3.90 -8.28 -9.24
N GLY A 57 -5.23 -8.39 -9.25
CA GLY A 57 -5.94 -9.66 -9.43
C GLY A 57 -6.20 -10.43 -8.14
N SER A 58 -5.58 -10.04 -7.02
CA SER A 58 -5.75 -10.71 -5.73
C SER A 58 -6.89 -10.15 -4.86
N LEU A 59 -7.39 -8.95 -5.18
CA LEU A 59 -8.46 -8.26 -4.44
C LEU A 59 -9.68 -7.90 -5.29
N GLN A 60 -9.68 -8.26 -6.57
CA GLN A 60 -10.71 -7.92 -7.54
C GLN A 60 -11.73 -9.07 -7.77
N ALA A 61 -11.62 -10.16 -7.00
CA ALA A 61 -12.55 -11.30 -7.00
C ALA A 61 -13.66 -11.13 -5.94
N ASP A 62 -14.32 -12.23 -5.61
CA ASP A 62 -15.24 -12.21 -4.48
C ASP A 62 -14.51 -12.11 -3.13
N VAL A 63 -15.20 -11.63 -2.09
CA VAL A 63 -14.61 -11.36 -0.77
C VAL A 63 -14.00 -12.62 -0.13
N ALA A 64 -14.61 -13.80 -0.32
CA ALA A 64 -14.09 -15.03 0.28
C ALA A 64 -12.72 -15.39 -0.30
N LEU A 65 -12.58 -15.30 -1.62
CA LEU A 65 -11.29 -15.52 -2.30
C LEU A 65 -10.26 -14.45 -1.94
N ASN A 66 -10.66 -13.18 -1.86
CA ASN A 66 -9.79 -12.09 -1.44
C ASN A 66 -9.23 -12.33 -0.03
N VAL A 67 -10.07 -12.77 0.91
CA VAL A 67 -9.67 -13.11 2.28
C VAL A 67 -8.71 -14.31 2.28
N GLU A 68 -9.01 -15.37 1.53
CA GLU A 68 -8.15 -16.56 1.43
C GLU A 68 -6.75 -16.20 0.90
N GLN A 69 -6.69 -15.44 -0.19
CA GLN A 69 -5.42 -14.99 -0.78
C GLN A 69 -4.64 -14.08 0.19
N SER A 70 -5.31 -13.18 0.89
CA SER A 70 -4.69 -12.31 1.89
C SER A 70 -4.09 -13.11 3.05
N ILE A 71 -4.82 -14.07 3.59
CA ILE A 71 -4.33 -14.97 4.65
C ILE A 71 -3.12 -15.77 4.14
N ARG A 72 -3.15 -16.23 2.90
CA ARG A 72 -2.02 -16.95 2.28
C ARG A 72 -0.77 -16.07 2.21
N VAL A 73 -0.88 -14.83 1.69
CA VAL A 73 0.26 -13.90 1.65
C VAL A 73 0.79 -13.66 3.06
N PHE A 74 -0.07 -13.35 4.01
CA PHE A 74 0.33 -13.06 5.39
C PHE A 74 1.08 -14.22 6.04
N LYS A 75 0.56 -15.44 5.93
CA LYS A 75 1.16 -16.65 6.52
C LYS A 75 2.45 -17.07 5.82
N ASP A 76 2.44 -17.10 4.47
CA ASP A 76 3.53 -17.70 3.71
C ASP A 76 4.71 -16.74 3.56
N SER A 77 4.49 -15.43 3.62
CA SER A 77 5.56 -14.42 3.60
C SER A 77 6.19 -14.18 4.97
N GLY A 78 5.43 -14.38 6.06
CA GLY A 78 5.81 -13.99 7.42
C GLY A 78 5.78 -12.47 7.64
N ALA A 79 5.18 -11.70 6.73
CA ALA A 79 5.02 -10.25 6.88
C ALA A 79 4.16 -9.91 8.10
N GLY A 80 4.45 -8.78 8.74
CA GLY A 80 3.70 -8.29 9.91
C GLY A 80 2.41 -7.55 9.55
N ALA A 81 2.23 -7.16 8.28
CA ALA A 81 1.03 -6.50 7.77
C ALA A 81 0.87 -6.70 6.26
N LEU A 82 -0.32 -6.40 5.74
CA LEU A 82 -0.61 -6.37 4.30
C LEU A 82 -0.92 -4.95 3.84
N LYS A 83 -0.57 -4.59 2.57
CA LYS A 83 -1.06 -3.36 1.93
C LYS A 83 -2.13 -3.71 0.89
N MET A 84 -3.20 -2.92 0.86
CA MET A 84 -4.33 -3.09 -0.06
C MET A 84 -4.65 -1.77 -0.76
N GLU A 85 -4.69 -1.79 -2.09
CA GLU A 85 -4.89 -0.62 -2.92
C GLU A 85 -6.37 -0.39 -3.22
N GLY A 86 -6.86 0.83 -2.92
CA GLY A 86 -8.22 1.27 -3.15
C GLY A 86 -9.15 1.15 -1.95
N ALA A 87 -10.39 1.66 -2.11
CA ALA A 87 -11.43 1.68 -1.09
C ALA A 87 -12.81 1.27 -1.65
N THR A 88 -12.83 0.27 -2.54
CA THR A 88 -14.10 -0.30 -3.05
C THR A 88 -14.84 -1.05 -1.95
N SER A 89 -16.13 -1.33 -2.16
CA SER A 89 -16.95 -2.09 -1.20
C SER A 89 -16.35 -3.46 -0.89
N GLU A 90 -15.80 -4.13 -1.90
CA GLU A 90 -15.19 -5.46 -1.79
C GLU A 90 -13.90 -5.41 -0.96
N ILE A 91 -13.03 -4.42 -1.21
CA ILE A 91 -11.79 -4.21 -0.46
C ILE A 91 -12.10 -3.89 1.00
N LEU A 92 -13.01 -2.94 1.26
CA LEU A 92 -13.42 -2.59 2.62
C LEU A 92 -14.03 -3.78 3.36
N THR A 93 -14.83 -4.61 2.68
CA THR A 93 -15.40 -5.82 3.27
C THR A 93 -14.31 -6.85 3.56
N THR A 94 -13.35 -7.03 2.66
CA THR A 94 -12.18 -7.90 2.87
C THR A 94 -11.39 -7.45 4.11
N ILE A 95 -11.11 -6.15 4.25
CA ILE A 95 -10.40 -5.60 5.41
C ILE A 95 -11.16 -5.88 6.71
N ARG A 96 -12.49 -5.65 6.73
CA ARG A 96 -13.32 -5.95 7.92
C ARG A 96 -13.35 -7.43 8.32
N HIS A 97 -13.07 -8.35 7.41
CA HIS A 97 -12.89 -9.76 7.74
C HIS A 97 -11.50 -10.05 8.32
N LEU A 98 -10.46 -9.42 7.77
CA LEU A 98 -9.07 -9.70 8.13
C LEU A 98 -8.64 -9.09 9.47
N THR A 99 -9.03 -7.84 9.73
CA THR A 99 -8.56 -7.11 10.91
C THR A 99 -8.99 -7.74 12.24
N PRO A 100 -10.24 -8.23 12.39
CA PRO A 100 -10.64 -8.96 13.61
C PRO A 100 -9.96 -10.33 13.75
N MET A 101 -9.43 -10.91 12.65
CA MET A 101 -8.64 -12.15 12.71
C MET A 101 -7.19 -11.91 13.15
N GLY A 102 -6.78 -10.64 13.33
CA GLY A 102 -5.42 -10.28 13.72
C GLY A 102 -4.47 -10.07 12.55
N VAL A 103 -4.97 -9.81 11.32
CA VAL A 103 -4.16 -9.42 10.17
C VAL A 103 -4.18 -7.89 10.06
N PRO A 104 -3.07 -7.19 10.38
CA PRO A 104 -3.00 -5.74 10.24
C PRO A 104 -3.01 -5.35 8.76
N VAL A 105 -3.79 -4.32 8.41
CA VAL A 105 -3.91 -3.85 7.02
C VAL A 105 -3.55 -2.37 6.92
N CYS A 106 -2.71 -2.05 5.94
CA CYS A 106 -2.41 -0.71 5.46
C CYS A 106 -3.25 -0.45 4.20
N GLY A 107 -4.07 0.59 4.20
CA GLY A 107 -4.81 1.04 3.02
C GLY A 107 -3.91 1.79 2.04
N HIS A 108 -4.43 2.11 0.84
CA HIS A 108 -3.74 2.92 -0.14
C HIS A 108 -4.74 3.66 -1.03
N ILE A 109 -4.64 4.99 -1.08
CA ILE A 109 -5.46 5.86 -1.94
C ILE A 109 -4.61 6.93 -2.63
N GLY A 110 -5.23 7.68 -3.53
CA GLY A 110 -4.57 8.63 -4.42
C GLY A 110 -4.28 7.98 -5.77
N PHE A 111 -3.08 8.14 -6.29
CA PHE A 111 -2.65 7.40 -7.46
C PHE A 111 -2.56 5.91 -7.12
N GLN A 112 -3.13 5.08 -7.98
CA GLN A 112 -3.20 3.64 -7.82
C GLN A 112 -2.51 2.95 -9.00
N PRO A 113 -1.26 2.47 -8.86
CA PRO A 113 -0.51 1.82 -9.92
C PRO A 113 -1.25 0.65 -10.57
N GLN A 114 -2.02 -0.12 -9.79
CA GLN A 114 -2.81 -1.25 -10.29
C GLN A 114 -3.98 -0.81 -11.19
N SER A 115 -4.38 0.45 -11.12
CA SER A 115 -5.45 1.03 -11.93
C SER A 115 -4.94 1.97 -13.03
N VAL A 116 -3.64 1.99 -13.32
CA VAL A 116 -2.99 2.94 -14.23
C VAL A 116 -3.58 2.95 -15.64
N HIS A 117 -4.01 1.81 -16.15
CA HIS A 117 -4.64 1.74 -17.48
C HIS A 117 -6.01 2.42 -17.56
N LEU A 118 -6.69 2.55 -16.43
CA LEU A 118 -7.98 3.24 -16.34
C LEU A 118 -7.81 4.73 -16.02
N SER A 119 -6.96 5.06 -15.04
CA SER A 119 -6.83 6.40 -14.47
C SER A 119 -5.73 7.25 -15.13
N GLY A 120 -4.75 6.60 -15.79
CA GLY A 120 -3.50 7.25 -16.20
C GLY A 120 -2.66 7.72 -14.99
N TYR A 121 -1.47 8.25 -15.26
CA TYR A 121 -0.64 8.90 -14.24
C TYR A 121 -1.21 10.30 -13.94
N LYS A 122 -1.63 10.53 -12.70
CA LYS A 122 -2.17 11.84 -12.28
C LYS A 122 -1.87 12.11 -10.80
N ILE A 123 -1.77 13.39 -10.47
CA ILE A 123 -1.87 13.86 -9.08
C ILE A 123 -3.35 13.97 -8.75
N ASP A 124 -3.77 13.33 -7.68
CA ASP A 124 -5.16 13.28 -7.23
C ASP A 124 -5.48 14.41 -6.20
N GLY A 125 -6.75 14.75 -6.04
CA GLY A 125 -7.18 15.81 -5.11
C GLY A 125 -7.13 17.24 -5.68
N LYS A 126 -7.02 17.41 -7.00
CA LYS A 126 -6.99 18.75 -7.62
C LYS A 126 -8.35 19.46 -7.65
N THR A 127 -9.45 18.73 -7.62
CA THR A 127 -10.80 19.29 -7.63
C THR A 127 -11.51 19.04 -6.30
N LEU A 128 -12.47 19.89 -5.94
CA LEU A 128 -13.24 19.71 -4.72
C LEU A 128 -13.92 18.33 -4.62
N PRO A 129 -14.53 17.79 -5.69
CA PRO A 129 -15.05 16.42 -5.65
C PRO A 129 -13.98 15.35 -5.37
N ASP A 130 -12.77 15.49 -5.95
CA ASP A 130 -11.67 14.55 -5.68
C ASP A 130 -11.22 14.62 -4.23
N GLN A 131 -11.11 15.83 -3.67
CA GLN A 131 -10.74 16.07 -2.27
C GLN A 131 -11.72 15.39 -1.32
N GLN A 132 -13.01 15.62 -1.56
CA GLN A 132 -14.06 15.01 -0.74
C GLN A 132 -14.05 13.48 -0.83
N ARG A 133 -13.90 12.94 -2.04
CA ARG A 133 -13.77 11.50 -2.26
C ARG A 133 -12.60 10.90 -1.47
N LEU A 134 -11.41 11.52 -1.54
CA LEU A 134 -10.21 11.06 -0.82
C LEU A 134 -10.39 11.07 0.70
N LEU A 135 -11.02 12.11 1.24
CA LEU A 135 -11.36 12.19 2.67
C LEU A 135 -12.33 11.08 3.09
N GLU A 136 -13.37 10.85 2.29
CA GLU A 136 -14.35 9.78 2.53
C GLU A 136 -13.71 8.39 2.42
N GLU A 137 -12.83 8.16 1.43
CA GLU A 137 -12.09 6.92 1.26
C GLU A 137 -11.17 6.62 2.46
N ALA A 138 -10.43 7.63 2.95
CA ALA A 138 -9.58 7.51 4.12
C ALA A 138 -10.40 7.15 5.37
N GLN A 139 -11.51 7.84 5.61
CA GLN A 139 -12.39 7.53 6.73
C GLN A 139 -12.96 6.10 6.66
N ARG A 140 -13.40 5.67 5.47
CA ARG A 140 -13.93 4.32 5.26
C ARG A 140 -12.88 3.23 5.50
N LEU A 141 -11.62 3.48 5.14
CA LEU A 141 -10.50 2.57 5.41
C LEU A 141 -10.20 2.50 6.90
N GLN A 142 -10.21 3.64 7.61
CA GLN A 142 -10.11 3.65 9.08
C GLN A 142 -11.25 2.86 9.72
N ASP A 143 -12.50 3.10 9.32
CA ASP A 143 -13.68 2.40 9.83
C ASP A 143 -13.67 0.89 9.51
N ALA A 144 -12.95 0.49 8.47
CA ALA A 144 -12.73 -0.92 8.14
C ALA A 144 -11.64 -1.57 9.02
N GLY A 145 -10.85 -0.79 9.76
CA GLY A 145 -9.84 -1.27 10.70
C GLY A 145 -8.40 -1.18 10.19
N CYS A 146 -8.11 -0.37 9.16
CA CYS A 146 -6.74 -0.10 8.75
C CYS A 146 -5.96 0.58 9.87
N PHE A 147 -4.71 0.15 10.12
CA PHE A 147 -3.82 0.81 11.08
C PHE A 147 -3.02 1.95 10.45
N ALA A 148 -2.87 1.93 9.13
CA ALA A 148 -2.13 2.91 8.35
C ALA A 148 -2.76 3.08 6.96
N ILE A 149 -2.40 4.16 6.28
CA ILE A 149 -2.81 4.44 4.89
C ILE A 149 -1.64 5.06 4.13
N VAL A 150 -1.40 4.57 2.90
CA VAL A 150 -0.52 5.22 1.93
C VAL A 150 -1.33 6.27 1.16
N LEU A 151 -0.78 7.48 1.07
CA LEU A 151 -1.29 8.59 0.26
C LEU A 151 -0.29 8.80 -0.89
N GLU A 152 -0.63 8.35 -2.10
CA GLU A 152 0.28 8.42 -3.25
C GLU A 152 -0.16 9.50 -4.24
N CYS A 153 0.75 10.44 -4.55
CA CYS A 153 0.53 11.52 -5.51
C CYS A 153 -0.78 12.30 -5.22
N VAL A 154 -1.01 12.63 -3.96
CA VAL A 154 -2.13 13.46 -3.50
C VAL A 154 -1.63 14.90 -3.34
N VAL A 155 -2.46 15.89 -3.68
CA VAL A 155 -2.16 17.32 -3.43
C VAL A 155 -1.82 17.51 -1.94
N ASP A 156 -0.73 18.23 -1.66
CA ASP A 156 -0.12 18.37 -0.32
C ASP A 156 -1.14 18.80 0.76
N GLU A 157 -1.95 19.82 0.46
CA GLU A 157 -2.97 20.35 1.41
C GLU A 157 -4.06 19.32 1.71
N VAL A 158 -4.39 18.46 0.72
CA VAL A 158 -5.39 17.39 0.89
C VAL A 158 -4.81 16.25 1.72
N ALA A 159 -3.55 15.87 1.47
CA ALA A 159 -2.86 14.86 2.27
C ALA A 159 -2.74 15.30 3.74
N GLU A 160 -2.39 16.56 4.00
CA GLU A 160 -2.37 17.13 5.35
C GLU A 160 -3.76 17.13 6.00
N GLN A 161 -4.81 17.46 5.24
CA GLN A 161 -6.19 17.43 5.74
C GLN A 161 -6.63 16.00 6.09
N ILE A 162 -6.30 15.01 5.27
CA ILE A 162 -6.53 13.59 5.55
C ILE A 162 -5.81 13.19 6.84
N SER A 163 -4.52 13.52 6.96
CA SER A 163 -3.71 13.18 8.14
C SER A 163 -4.29 13.72 9.43
N ARG A 164 -4.90 14.92 9.40
CA ARG A 164 -5.58 15.52 10.56
C ARG A 164 -6.98 14.94 10.85
N SER A 165 -7.58 14.23 9.89
CA SER A 165 -8.97 13.74 10.00
C SER A 165 -9.09 12.28 10.41
N VAL A 166 -7.97 11.53 10.40
CA VAL A 166 -7.93 10.11 10.76
C VAL A 166 -6.98 9.87 11.93
N ASP A 167 -7.21 8.81 12.69
CA ASP A 167 -6.33 8.38 13.80
C ASP A 167 -5.29 7.34 13.35
N MET A 168 -5.45 6.74 12.16
CA MET A 168 -4.49 5.79 11.60
C MET A 168 -3.25 6.52 11.05
N LEU A 169 -2.10 5.84 11.04
CA LEU A 169 -0.85 6.38 10.53
C LEU A 169 -0.95 6.72 9.05
N THR A 170 -0.57 7.95 8.66
CA THR A 170 -0.52 8.38 7.26
C THR A 170 0.89 8.34 6.71
N ILE A 171 1.07 7.70 5.55
CA ILE A 171 2.36 7.47 4.90
C ILE A 171 2.31 8.10 3.50
N GLY A 172 3.08 9.15 3.26
CA GLY A 172 3.08 9.87 1.98
C GLY A 172 4.14 9.37 1.01
N ILE A 173 3.79 9.42 -0.28
CA ILE A 173 4.74 9.38 -1.39
C ILE A 173 4.26 10.34 -2.48
N GLY A 174 5.05 11.39 -2.75
CA GLY A 174 4.64 12.45 -3.64
C GLY A 174 3.41 13.24 -3.17
N SER A 175 3.21 13.36 -1.85
CA SER A 175 2.01 13.97 -1.23
C SER A 175 2.37 15.03 -0.18
N GLY A 176 3.55 15.61 -0.29
CA GLY A 176 4.03 16.66 0.63
C GLY A 176 4.42 16.15 2.01
N PRO A 177 4.89 17.06 2.88
CA PRO A 177 5.41 16.71 4.21
C PRO A 177 4.36 16.66 5.33
N GLY A 178 3.09 16.99 5.03
CA GLY A 178 2.02 17.15 6.04
C GLY A 178 1.39 15.83 6.52
N VAL A 179 2.14 14.73 6.49
CA VAL A 179 1.73 13.37 6.88
C VAL A 179 2.70 12.82 7.95
N ASP A 180 2.33 11.72 8.62
CA ASP A 180 3.10 11.19 9.75
C ASP A 180 4.43 10.53 9.33
N ALA A 181 4.46 9.89 8.15
CA ALA A 181 5.63 9.19 7.63
C ALA A 181 5.77 9.33 6.11
N GLN A 182 6.94 8.98 5.57
CA GLN A 182 7.22 8.98 4.15
C GLN A 182 7.67 7.59 3.70
N VAL A 183 7.27 7.18 2.51
CA VAL A 183 7.81 5.99 1.85
C VAL A 183 8.48 6.39 0.53
N LEU A 184 9.57 5.73 0.20
CA LEU A 184 10.30 5.91 -1.06
C LEU A 184 10.68 4.54 -1.64
N VAL A 185 10.63 4.43 -2.96
CA VAL A 185 11.19 3.28 -3.66
C VAL A 185 12.70 3.26 -3.44
N LEU A 186 13.24 2.13 -2.95
CA LEU A 186 14.65 2.02 -2.58
C LEU A 186 15.60 2.37 -3.75
N HIS A 187 15.23 1.99 -4.97
CA HIS A 187 16.02 2.29 -6.17
C HIS A 187 16.08 3.79 -6.45
N ASP A 188 15.00 4.52 -6.24
CA ASP A 188 14.96 5.98 -6.36
C ASP A 188 15.80 6.64 -5.27
N LEU A 189 15.66 6.19 -4.02
CA LEU A 189 16.43 6.68 -2.89
C LEU A 189 17.95 6.53 -3.11
N LEU A 190 18.37 5.44 -3.75
CA LEU A 190 19.78 5.17 -4.06
C LEU A 190 20.27 5.77 -5.39
N GLY A 191 19.41 6.46 -6.13
CA GLY A 191 19.75 7.03 -7.44
C GLY A 191 20.02 5.97 -8.51
N MET A 192 19.37 4.80 -8.41
CA MET A 192 19.54 3.68 -9.36
C MET A 192 18.57 3.77 -10.53
N THR A 193 17.56 4.62 -10.46
CA THR A 193 16.61 4.89 -11.54
C THR A 193 17.04 6.15 -12.30
N ASN A 194 16.86 6.12 -13.63
CA ASN A 194 17.01 7.31 -14.47
C ASN A 194 15.74 8.17 -14.32
N SER A 195 15.86 9.29 -13.62
CA SER A 195 14.81 10.32 -13.55
C SER A 195 14.76 11.16 -14.82
#